data_0b6067dbd2b93ff47c5ac9596393d4c4
#
_entry.id   0b6067dbd2b93ff47c5ac9596393d4c4
#
_cell.length_a   1.000
_cell.length_b   1.000
_cell.length_c   1.000
_cell.angle_alpha   90.00
_cell.angle_beta   90.00
_cell.angle_gamma   90.00
#
_symmetry.space_group_name_H-M   'P 1'
#
loop_
_entity.id
_entity.type
_entity.pdbx_description
1 polymer ?
#
loop_
_entity_poly.entity_id
_entity_poly.type
_entity_poly.pdbx_seq_one_letter_code
_entity_poly.pdbx_strand_id
1 'polypeptide(L)'
;MGREENLVTLVRDRLRLHRGTPSRRLAGALADLATTGLLAPGSRLPSERELAQAVGLSRGTVAAAFNVLCEEGLCERRHGSGTYLLGAPTFSGLLQAGAAPADLSTSVVPDPSHLRMPALDPADLLRAPSGHGYDALGDPRLRAMLGGDVLVTGGAQQGIDLAVRVLVRPGDRVLVGDPTYGGALSVLRRAGAHAAAVDLTSPGAVAGAIDRYRPAAVFAMGVENPTGAVPDLRHLPELAREHDVVLVEDRTLAAVVHEGAPPEPLAALHPEGTITVGSLSKVLWGGLRVGWLEAPEPLLARLVEAKLDADLATSAVSQRLAADLLELNPPGPWLAEIRRRRDRFAAALAARLPAWSWTLPAGGLSLWVRLPGVDTDRFAELAREHGVAVAPGSLFSPDGRHRDRLRLSFALPPDLLDRAVTALAAAWEPA
;
A
#
# COMPACT_ATOMS: atom_id res chain seq x y z
N MET A 1 7.08 14.95 -33.12
CA MET A 1 6.03 13.99 -32.78
C MET A 1 5.41 14.46 -31.48
N GLY A 2 4.19 14.96 -31.55
CA GLY A 2 3.56 15.70 -30.47
C GLY A 2 3.02 14.81 -29.36
N ARG A 3 2.77 15.39 -28.15
CA ARG A 3 2.16 14.72 -26.99
C ARG A 3 0.83 14.00 -27.33
N GLU A 4 0.07 14.47 -28.31
CA GLU A 4 -1.21 13.90 -28.73
C GLU A 4 -1.07 12.60 -29.53
N GLU A 5 -0.07 12.48 -30.41
CA GLU A 5 0.22 11.24 -31.16
C GLU A 5 0.66 10.10 -30.25
N ASN A 6 1.38 10.43 -29.19
CA ASN A 6 1.79 9.46 -28.18
C ASN A 6 0.57 8.95 -27.38
N LEU A 7 -0.35 9.84 -26.98
CA LEU A 7 -1.55 9.47 -26.25
C LEU A 7 -2.45 8.51 -27.04
N VAL A 8 -2.66 8.79 -28.33
CA VAL A 8 -3.51 7.95 -29.19
C VAL A 8 -2.97 6.53 -29.32
N THR A 9 -1.65 6.40 -29.49
CA THR A 9 -0.97 5.09 -29.55
C THR A 9 -1.16 4.33 -28.24
N LEU A 10 -0.90 5.00 -27.13
CA LEU A 10 -1.07 4.42 -25.79
C LEU A 10 -2.52 3.97 -25.49
N VAL A 11 -3.50 4.78 -25.92
CA VAL A 11 -4.93 4.42 -25.77
C VAL A 11 -5.28 3.21 -26.63
N ARG A 12 -4.81 3.15 -27.89
CA ARG A 12 -5.08 2.01 -28.79
C ARG A 12 -4.52 0.69 -28.26
N ASP A 13 -3.33 0.71 -27.72
CA ASP A 13 -2.68 -0.47 -27.17
C ASP A 13 -3.45 -0.99 -25.93
N ARG A 14 -3.91 -0.09 -25.08
CA ARG A 14 -4.68 -0.44 -23.88
C ARG A 14 -6.12 -0.85 -24.15
N LEU A 15 -6.76 -0.31 -25.20
CA LEU A 15 -8.10 -0.75 -25.60
C LEU A 15 -8.22 -2.25 -25.84
N ARG A 16 -7.13 -2.90 -26.24
CA ARG A 16 -7.07 -4.36 -26.50
C ARG A 16 -7.05 -5.17 -25.19
N LEU A 17 -6.66 -4.58 -24.09
CA LEU A 17 -6.53 -5.26 -22.79
C LEU A 17 -7.86 -5.30 -22.03
N HIS A 18 -8.81 -4.43 -22.37
CA HIS A 18 -10.11 -4.34 -21.69
C HIS A 18 -11.22 -5.10 -22.43
N ARG A 19 -12.14 -5.70 -21.65
CA ARG A 19 -13.33 -6.40 -22.15
C ARG A 19 -14.59 -5.59 -21.87
N GLY A 20 -15.66 -5.86 -22.62
CA GLY A 20 -16.96 -5.21 -22.46
C GLY A 20 -17.34 -4.30 -23.63
N THR A 21 -18.29 -3.37 -23.40
CA THR A 21 -18.73 -2.42 -24.42
C THR A 21 -17.58 -1.48 -24.85
N PRO A 22 -17.59 -0.98 -26.09
CA PRO A 22 -16.52 -0.06 -26.55
C PRO A 22 -16.30 1.15 -25.64
N SER A 23 -17.37 1.70 -25.03
CA SER A 23 -17.28 2.80 -24.07
C SER A 23 -16.57 2.39 -22.77
N ARG A 24 -16.91 1.24 -22.19
CA ARG A 24 -16.22 0.72 -20.99
C ARG A 24 -14.76 0.34 -21.26
N ARG A 25 -14.47 -0.19 -22.43
CA ARG A 25 -13.08 -0.48 -22.83
C ARG A 25 -12.25 0.79 -22.95
N LEU A 26 -12.83 1.87 -23.53
CA LEU A 26 -12.14 3.14 -23.64
C LEU A 26 -11.97 3.82 -22.26
N ALA A 27 -13.00 3.77 -21.41
CA ALA A 27 -12.89 4.28 -20.03
C ALA A 27 -11.79 3.57 -19.26
N GLY A 28 -11.73 2.23 -19.29
CA GLY A 28 -10.69 1.44 -18.67
C GLY A 28 -9.27 1.77 -19.21
N ALA A 29 -9.13 1.92 -20.53
CA ALA A 29 -7.84 2.29 -21.14
C ALA A 29 -7.36 3.69 -20.68
N LEU A 30 -8.26 4.67 -20.59
CA LEU A 30 -7.93 6.00 -20.09
C LEU A 30 -7.66 6.02 -18.58
N ALA A 31 -8.42 5.25 -17.81
CA ALA A 31 -8.17 5.05 -16.38
C ALA A 31 -6.78 4.43 -16.12
N ASP A 32 -6.41 3.42 -16.89
CA ASP A 32 -5.07 2.82 -16.81
C ASP A 32 -3.96 3.83 -17.11
N LEU A 33 -4.13 4.68 -18.12
CA LEU A 33 -3.15 5.71 -18.46
C LEU A 33 -3.02 6.78 -17.37
N ALA A 34 -4.13 7.11 -16.71
CA ALA A 34 -4.15 8.00 -15.55
C ALA A 34 -3.46 7.36 -14.34
N THR A 35 -3.81 6.10 -14.03
CA THR A 35 -3.26 5.38 -12.87
C THR A 35 -1.79 5.01 -13.02
N THR A 36 -1.31 4.79 -14.26
CA THR A 36 0.11 4.55 -14.53
C THR A 36 0.94 5.84 -14.63
N GLY A 37 0.31 7.01 -14.49
CA GLY A 37 1.01 8.30 -14.58
C GLY A 37 1.42 8.71 -16.00
N LEU A 38 1.05 7.95 -17.02
CA LEU A 38 1.26 8.30 -18.43
C LEU A 38 0.37 9.47 -18.87
N LEU A 39 -0.76 9.65 -18.18
CA LEU A 39 -1.58 10.87 -18.20
C LEU A 39 -1.52 11.50 -16.82
N ALA A 40 -0.91 12.67 -16.72
CA ALA A 40 -0.76 13.36 -15.45
C ALA A 40 -2.13 13.88 -14.94
N PRO A 41 -2.37 13.92 -13.61
CA PRO A 41 -3.48 14.64 -13.02
C PRO A 41 -3.56 16.09 -13.52
N GLY A 42 -4.77 16.59 -13.76
CA GLY A 42 -4.99 17.92 -14.34
C GLY A 42 -4.79 17.99 -15.85
N SER A 43 -4.37 16.90 -16.52
CA SER A 43 -4.26 16.87 -17.98
C SER A 43 -5.63 17.02 -18.62
N ARG A 44 -5.72 17.90 -19.60
CA ARG A 44 -6.90 18.02 -20.46
C ARG A 44 -6.95 16.82 -21.42
N LEU A 45 -8.05 16.09 -21.41
CA LEU A 45 -8.33 15.05 -22.41
C LEU A 45 -8.63 15.71 -23.76
N PRO A 46 -8.28 15.06 -24.89
CA PRO A 46 -8.75 15.50 -26.19
C PRO A 46 -10.29 15.63 -26.22
N SER A 47 -10.80 16.50 -27.08
CA SER A 47 -12.26 16.60 -27.25
C SER A 47 -12.84 15.25 -27.68
N GLU A 48 -14.12 15.01 -27.37
CA GLU A 48 -14.82 13.79 -27.77
C GLU A 48 -14.68 13.51 -29.29
N ARG A 49 -14.64 14.57 -30.11
CA ARG A 49 -14.48 14.46 -31.56
C ARG A 49 -13.07 14.05 -31.96
N GLU A 50 -12.08 14.70 -31.39
CA GLU A 50 -10.65 14.41 -31.66
C GLU A 50 -10.30 12.99 -31.23
N LEU A 51 -10.68 12.60 -30.02
CA LEU A 51 -10.40 11.24 -29.51
C LEU A 51 -11.15 10.17 -30.33
N ALA A 52 -12.41 10.41 -30.69
CA ALA A 52 -13.20 9.50 -31.52
C ALA A 52 -12.53 9.24 -32.87
N GLN A 53 -12.10 10.29 -33.55
CA GLN A 53 -11.38 10.20 -34.82
C GLN A 53 -10.04 9.47 -34.66
N ALA A 54 -9.31 9.79 -33.59
CA ALA A 54 -8.00 9.24 -33.32
C ALA A 54 -8.01 7.73 -33.01
N VAL A 55 -9.01 7.24 -32.25
CA VAL A 55 -9.09 5.82 -31.84
C VAL A 55 -10.02 4.98 -32.71
N GLY A 56 -10.70 5.59 -33.71
CA GLY A 56 -11.62 4.89 -34.63
C GLY A 56 -12.95 4.46 -33.96
N LEU A 57 -13.44 5.25 -33.03
CA LEU A 57 -14.72 5.02 -32.32
C LEU A 57 -15.76 6.11 -32.68
N SER A 58 -17.03 5.88 -32.39
CA SER A 58 -18.04 6.93 -32.52
C SER A 58 -17.90 7.99 -31.42
N ARG A 59 -18.28 9.25 -31.73
CA ARG A 59 -18.32 10.32 -30.73
C ARG A 59 -19.20 9.96 -29.53
N GLY A 60 -20.34 9.30 -29.76
CA GLY A 60 -21.21 8.83 -28.68
C GLY A 60 -20.56 7.80 -27.77
N THR A 61 -19.72 6.92 -28.33
CA THR A 61 -18.92 5.97 -27.55
C THR A 61 -17.90 6.67 -26.64
N VAL A 62 -17.22 7.70 -27.16
CA VAL A 62 -16.27 8.50 -26.37
C VAL A 62 -16.98 9.32 -25.30
N ALA A 63 -18.12 9.95 -25.63
CA ALA A 63 -18.93 10.68 -24.65
C ALA A 63 -19.41 9.76 -23.51
N ALA A 64 -19.85 8.54 -23.83
CA ALA A 64 -20.23 7.54 -22.84
C ALA A 64 -19.03 7.08 -22.00
N ALA A 65 -17.84 6.94 -22.58
CA ALA A 65 -16.62 6.62 -21.83
C ALA A 65 -16.22 7.76 -20.86
N PHE A 66 -16.33 9.02 -21.31
CA PHE A 66 -16.07 10.17 -20.44
C PHE A 66 -17.11 10.29 -19.31
N ASN A 67 -18.39 9.94 -19.57
CA ASN A 67 -19.39 9.87 -18.50
C ASN A 67 -18.99 8.83 -17.45
N VAL A 68 -18.61 7.62 -17.87
CA VAL A 68 -18.13 6.58 -16.96
C VAL A 68 -16.95 7.10 -16.12
N LEU A 69 -15.93 7.71 -16.75
CA LEU A 69 -14.78 8.27 -16.01
C LEU A 69 -15.19 9.38 -15.03
N CYS A 70 -16.17 10.23 -15.39
CA CYS A 70 -16.66 11.27 -14.49
C CYS A 70 -17.51 10.69 -13.35
N GLU A 71 -18.31 9.66 -13.60
CA GLU A 71 -19.08 8.93 -12.59
C GLU A 71 -18.15 8.20 -11.62
N GLU A 72 -17.02 7.68 -12.12
CA GLU A 72 -15.97 7.04 -11.33
C GLU A 72 -15.03 8.05 -10.63
N GLY A 73 -15.26 9.38 -10.83
CA GLY A 73 -14.44 10.43 -10.22
C GLY A 73 -13.02 10.53 -10.79
N LEU A 74 -12.79 9.97 -11.98
CA LEU A 74 -11.47 10.00 -12.64
C LEU A 74 -11.31 11.21 -13.56
N CYS A 75 -12.40 11.89 -13.89
CA CYS A 75 -12.34 13.15 -14.63
C CYS A 75 -13.47 14.11 -14.22
N GLU A 76 -13.27 15.40 -14.53
CA GLU A 76 -14.27 16.44 -14.38
C GLU A 76 -14.49 17.17 -15.71
N ARG A 77 -15.74 17.61 -15.94
CA ARG A 77 -16.06 18.50 -17.04
C ARG A 77 -16.06 19.93 -16.56
N ARG A 78 -15.15 20.75 -17.09
CA ARG A 78 -15.15 22.19 -16.84
C ARG A 78 -15.90 22.90 -17.96
N HIS A 79 -16.95 23.62 -17.59
CA HIS A 79 -17.82 24.30 -18.55
C HIS A 79 -17.01 25.21 -19.50
N GLY A 80 -17.16 25.04 -20.81
CA GLY A 80 -16.43 25.80 -21.83
C GLY A 80 -14.94 25.46 -21.97
N SER A 81 -14.36 24.62 -21.12
CA SER A 81 -12.91 24.35 -21.08
C SER A 81 -12.52 22.92 -21.47
N GLY A 82 -13.42 21.95 -21.31
CA GLY A 82 -13.19 20.54 -21.69
C GLY A 82 -13.26 19.56 -20.52
N THR A 83 -12.82 18.34 -20.78
CA THR A 83 -12.75 17.28 -19.76
C THR A 83 -11.30 17.15 -19.26
N TYR A 84 -11.11 17.15 -17.96
CA TYR A 84 -9.81 17.07 -17.30
C TYR A 84 -9.77 15.81 -16.45
N LEU A 85 -8.62 15.12 -16.51
CA LEU A 85 -8.38 14.01 -15.59
C LEU A 85 -8.25 14.57 -14.17
N LEU A 86 -9.10 14.08 -13.30
CA LEU A 86 -8.84 14.17 -11.87
C LEU A 86 -7.81 13.08 -11.56
N GLY A 87 -6.82 13.40 -10.76
CA GLY A 87 -5.93 12.35 -10.29
C GLY A 87 -6.75 11.37 -9.47
N ALA A 88 -6.83 10.12 -9.91
CA ALA A 88 -7.28 9.09 -8.98
C ALA A 88 -6.40 9.19 -7.73
N PRO A 89 -6.97 9.08 -6.52
CA PRO A 89 -6.18 9.05 -5.30
C PRO A 89 -5.09 8.00 -5.47
N THR A 90 -3.83 8.42 -5.32
CA THR A 90 -2.71 7.49 -5.38
C THR A 90 -2.11 7.36 -3.98
N PHE A 91 -1.58 6.20 -3.66
CA PHE A 91 -0.88 6.02 -2.38
C PHE A 91 0.29 7.02 -2.24
N SER A 92 0.99 7.33 -3.33
CA SER A 92 2.02 8.37 -3.35
C SER A 92 1.45 9.78 -3.15
N GLY A 93 0.29 10.08 -3.76
CA GLY A 93 -0.40 11.35 -3.59
C GLY A 93 -0.86 11.57 -2.15
N LEU A 94 -1.29 10.51 -1.47
CA LEU A 94 -1.62 10.55 -0.05
C LEU A 94 -0.45 11.07 0.80
N LEU A 95 0.76 10.56 0.53
CA LEU A 95 1.98 10.96 1.25
C LEU A 95 2.47 12.38 0.88
N GLN A 96 2.13 12.88 -0.32
CA GLN A 96 2.53 14.19 -0.83
C GLN A 96 1.54 15.30 -0.50
N ALA A 97 0.35 14.97 -0.06
CA ALA A 97 -0.76 15.92 0.07
C ALA A 97 -0.58 17.00 1.16
N GLY A 98 0.58 17.13 1.77
CA GLY A 98 0.92 18.10 2.79
C GLY A 98 0.44 17.71 4.19
N ALA A 99 1.06 18.27 5.22
CA ALA A 99 0.73 18.00 6.61
C ALA A 99 -0.61 18.66 6.96
N ALA A 100 -1.66 17.87 7.13
CA ALA A 100 -2.83 18.33 7.87
C ALA A 100 -2.49 18.43 9.37
N PRO A 101 -3.14 19.32 10.15
CA PRO A 101 -2.95 19.40 11.60
C PRO A 101 -3.12 18.05 12.31
N ALA A 102 -3.98 17.17 11.79
CA ALA A 102 -4.11 15.79 12.23
C ALA A 102 -4.09 14.85 11.00
N ASP A 103 -3.02 14.07 10.84
CA ASP A 103 -2.87 13.11 9.74
C ASP A 103 -3.23 11.68 10.19
N LEU A 104 -4.48 11.28 9.94
CA LEU A 104 -4.97 9.91 10.13
C LEU A 104 -4.79 9.06 8.86
N SER A 105 -4.30 9.63 7.76
CA SER A 105 -4.19 8.96 6.47
C SER A 105 -3.00 8.01 6.41
N THR A 106 -1.95 8.24 7.20
CA THR A 106 -0.75 7.43 7.24
C THR A 106 -0.76 6.51 8.47
N SER A 107 -0.66 5.20 8.24
CA SER A 107 -0.59 4.19 9.31
C SER A 107 0.87 4.01 9.75
N VAL A 108 1.43 5.02 10.40
CA VAL A 108 2.84 5.07 10.82
C VAL A 108 2.96 5.48 12.29
N VAL A 109 4.09 5.14 12.89
CA VAL A 109 4.51 5.73 14.16
C VAL A 109 4.89 7.18 13.90
N PRO A 110 4.20 8.18 14.50
CA PRO A 110 4.31 9.57 14.10
C PRO A 110 5.67 10.20 14.42
N ASP A 111 6.26 9.80 15.54
CA ASP A 111 7.52 10.31 16.06
C ASP A 111 8.21 9.24 16.95
N PRO A 112 9.52 9.40 17.27
CA PRO A 112 10.25 8.46 18.10
C PRO A 112 10.11 8.69 19.61
N SER A 113 9.16 9.51 20.10
CA SER A 113 9.07 9.93 21.51
C SER A 113 8.83 8.77 22.50
N HIS A 114 8.29 7.64 22.02
CA HIS A 114 8.10 6.43 22.81
C HIS A 114 9.39 5.61 22.99
N LEU A 115 10.48 5.96 22.26
CA LEU A 115 11.72 5.22 22.29
C LEU A 115 12.68 5.77 23.35
N ARG A 116 13.35 4.87 24.04
CA ARG A 116 14.56 5.19 24.80
C ARG A 116 15.72 5.31 23.81
N MET A 117 16.36 6.48 23.79
CA MET A 117 17.47 6.73 22.88
C MET A 117 18.78 6.18 23.41
N PRO A 118 19.62 5.52 22.58
CA PRO A 118 20.96 5.11 22.96
C PRO A 118 21.87 6.32 23.12
N ALA A 119 22.94 6.16 23.92
CA ALA A 119 24.07 7.08 23.89
C ALA A 119 24.79 6.91 22.54
N LEU A 120 24.81 7.94 21.70
CA LEU A 120 25.36 7.87 20.35
C LEU A 120 26.80 8.40 20.36
N ASP A 121 27.76 7.56 19.94
CA ASP A 121 29.07 7.99 19.49
C ASP A 121 29.06 8.09 17.95
N PRO A 122 29.24 9.28 17.37
CA PRO A 122 29.29 9.45 15.92
C PRO A 122 30.36 8.58 15.24
N ALA A 123 31.50 8.34 15.89
CA ALA A 123 32.55 7.49 15.36
C ALA A 123 32.12 6.01 15.26
N ASP A 124 31.33 5.55 16.22
CA ASP A 124 30.76 4.18 16.17
C ASP A 124 29.68 4.05 15.10
N LEU A 125 28.86 5.06 14.92
CA LEU A 125 27.84 5.06 13.86
C LEU A 125 28.44 4.99 12.45
N LEU A 126 29.63 5.59 12.26
CA LEU A 126 30.32 5.60 10.96
C LEU A 126 31.18 4.37 10.72
N ARG A 127 31.33 3.48 11.70
CA ARG A 127 32.10 2.25 11.56
C ARG A 127 31.28 1.19 10.80
N ALA A 128 31.67 0.86 9.58
CA ALA A 128 31.05 -0.18 8.76
C ALA A 128 31.97 -1.39 8.60
N PRO A 129 31.44 -2.64 8.56
CA PRO A 129 32.26 -3.85 8.40
C PRO A 129 33.11 -3.85 7.15
N SER A 130 32.58 -3.38 6.01
CA SER A 130 33.27 -3.27 4.74
C SER A 130 34.28 -2.10 4.67
N GLY A 131 34.31 -1.21 5.66
CA GLY A 131 35.10 0.02 5.64
C GLY A 131 34.58 1.12 4.72
N HIS A 132 34.00 0.78 3.56
CA HIS A 132 33.40 1.72 2.62
C HIS A 132 31.88 1.90 2.80
N GLY A 133 31.22 1.09 3.65
CA GLY A 133 29.80 1.22 3.99
C GLY A 133 28.81 0.58 3.02
N TYR A 134 29.27 -0.08 1.96
CA TYR A 134 28.40 -0.77 0.99
C TYR A 134 28.32 -2.27 1.31
N ASP A 135 27.64 -2.59 2.40
CA ASP A 135 27.40 -3.97 2.82
C ASP A 135 26.10 -4.45 2.18
N ALA A 136 26.20 -5.25 1.11
CA ALA A 136 25.07 -5.63 0.26
C ALA A 136 23.92 -6.30 1.05
N LEU A 137 24.23 -7.21 1.97
CA LEU A 137 23.23 -7.86 2.82
C LEU A 137 22.82 -7.01 4.03
N GLY A 138 23.64 -6.03 4.41
CA GLY A 138 23.44 -5.18 5.58
C GLY A 138 24.31 -5.52 6.77
N ASP A 139 24.18 -4.72 7.84
CA ASP A 139 24.97 -4.83 9.07
C ASP A 139 24.79 -6.22 9.74
N PRO A 140 25.87 -6.96 10.02
CA PRO A 140 25.80 -8.33 10.56
C PRO A 140 25.10 -8.40 11.93
N ARG A 141 25.29 -7.38 12.81
CA ARG A 141 24.63 -7.33 14.12
C ARG A 141 23.12 -7.18 13.96
N LEU A 142 22.68 -6.26 13.11
CA LEU A 142 21.26 -6.06 12.83
C LEU A 142 20.66 -7.32 12.20
N ARG A 143 21.35 -7.92 11.22
CA ARG A 143 20.90 -9.16 10.57
C ARG A 143 20.71 -10.29 11.58
N ALA A 144 21.66 -10.50 12.49
CA ALA A 144 21.56 -11.51 13.55
C ALA A 144 20.32 -11.30 14.43
N MET A 145 19.94 -10.03 14.73
CA MET A 145 18.74 -9.70 15.49
C MET A 145 17.43 -9.91 14.71
N LEU A 146 17.50 -9.87 13.37
CA LEU A 146 16.34 -10.03 12.49
C LEU A 146 16.13 -11.48 11.99
N GLY A 147 16.96 -12.44 12.40
CA GLY A 147 16.82 -13.85 12.02
C GLY A 147 18.05 -14.44 11.30
N GLY A 148 19.06 -13.64 10.96
CA GLY A 148 20.35 -14.06 10.39
C GLY A 148 20.41 -13.96 8.87
N ASP A 149 19.71 -14.81 8.15
CA ASP A 149 19.75 -14.88 6.67
C ASP A 149 18.76 -13.91 6.00
N VAL A 150 19.01 -12.62 6.20
CA VAL A 150 18.15 -11.54 5.68
C VAL A 150 18.95 -10.56 4.83
N LEU A 151 18.26 -9.95 3.86
CA LEU A 151 18.72 -8.81 3.08
C LEU A 151 18.08 -7.53 3.66
N VAL A 152 18.89 -6.65 4.25
CA VAL A 152 18.39 -5.38 4.80
C VAL A 152 18.03 -4.41 3.68
N THR A 153 16.85 -3.77 3.81
CA THR A 153 16.30 -2.84 2.83
C THR A 153 15.99 -1.48 3.44
N GLY A 154 15.78 -0.47 2.62
CA GLY A 154 15.31 0.86 3.00
C GLY A 154 13.83 0.90 3.43
N GLY A 155 13.36 -0.14 4.12
CA GLY A 155 11.98 -0.35 4.56
C GLY A 155 11.21 -1.34 3.69
N ALA A 156 10.05 -1.82 4.19
CA ALA A 156 9.22 -2.81 3.50
C ALA A 156 8.83 -2.42 2.07
N GLN A 157 8.60 -1.13 1.80
CA GLN A 157 8.24 -0.67 0.46
C GLN A 157 9.32 -0.99 -0.58
N GLN A 158 10.61 -0.86 -0.22
CA GLN A 158 11.71 -1.30 -1.07
C GLN A 158 11.75 -2.82 -1.17
N GLY A 159 11.51 -3.53 -0.07
CA GLY A 159 11.44 -5.00 -0.09
C GLY A 159 10.37 -5.51 -1.06
N ILE A 160 9.18 -4.95 -1.03
CA ILE A 160 8.09 -5.27 -1.97
C ILE A 160 8.50 -4.94 -3.41
N ASP A 161 9.12 -3.78 -3.65
CA ASP A 161 9.59 -3.37 -4.99
C ASP A 161 10.63 -4.35 -5.55
N LEU A 162 11.60 -4.76 -4.72
CA LEU A 162 12.61 -5.75 -5.09
C LEU A 162 12.01 -7.12 -5.40
N ALA A 163 11.07 -7.60 -4.55
CA ALA A 163 10.38 -8.87 -4.78
C ALA A 163 9.60 -8.84 -6.11
N VAL A 164 8.89 -7.75 -6.39
CA VAL A 164 8.16 -7.59 -7.65
C VAL A 164 9.12 -7.53 -8.85
N ARG A 165 10.24 -6.80 -8.78
CA ARG A 165 11.25 -6.75 -9.86
C ARG A 165 11.83 -8.13 -10.19
N VAL A 166 12.01 -8.97 -9.17
CA VAL A 166 12.60 -10.31 -9.33
C VAL A 166 11.58 -11.32 -9.88
N LEU A 167 10.31 -11.22 -9.48
CA LEU A 167 9.28 -12.22 -9.77
C LEU A 167 8.40 -11.88 -10.97
N VAL A 168 8.17 -10.60 -11.24
CA VAL A 168 7.04 -10.14 -12.06
C VAL A 168 7.51 -9.46 -13.34
N ARG A 169 6.91 -9.80 -14.46
CA ARG A 169 7.11 -9.15 -15.78
C ARG A 169 5.89 -8.31 -16.13
N PRO A 170 6.04 -7.30 -17.01
CA PRO A 170 4.90 -6.55 -17.53
C PRO A 170 3.84 -7.50 -18.16
N GLY A 171 2.59 -7.34 -17.75
CA GLY A 171 1.46 -8.19 -18.16
C GLY A 171 1.17 -9.39 -17.24
N ASP A 172 2.09 -9.75 -16.35
CA ASP A 172 1.84 -10.82 -15.38
C ASP A 172 0.73 -10.44 -14.38
N ARG A 173 0.14 -11.46 -13.78
CA ARG A 173 -0.82 -11.31 -12.68
C ARG A 173 -0.20 -11.67 -11.35
N VAL A 174 -0.59 -10.92 -10.33
CA VAL A 174 -0.30 -11.23 -8.93
C VAL A 174 -1.61 -11.30 -8.17
N LEU A 175 -1.87 -12.40 -7.46
CA LEU A 175 -3.03 -12.51 -6.60
C LEU A 175 -2.83 -11.65 -5.35
N VAL A 176 -3.86 -10.92 -4.97
CA VAL A 176 -3.85 -10.03 -3.78
C VAL A 176 -5.19 -10.13 -3.05
N GLY A 177 -5.20 -9.87 -1.76
CA GLY A 177 -6.44 -9.64 -1.03
C GLY A 177 -7.17 -8.37 -1.50
N ASP A 178 -8.44 -8.22 -1.16
CA ASP A 178 -9.19 -6.99 -1.39
C ASP A 178 -10.14 -6.72 -0.21
N PRO A 179 -9.82 -5.75 0.64
CA PRO A 179 -8.75 -4.75 0.47
C PRO A 179 -7.33 -5.28 0.74
N THR A 180 -6.32 -4.54 0.26
CA THR A 180 -4.90 -4.83 0.48
C THR A 180 -4.06 -3.56 0.59
N TYR A 181 -2.75 -3.68 0.82
CA TYR A 181 -1.85 -2.54 0.97
C TYR A 181 -1.69 -1.75 -0.34
N GLY A 182 -2.10 -0.48 -0.34
CA GLY A 182 -2.03 0.41 -1.51
C GLY A 182 -0.61 0.65 -2.03
N GLY A 183 0.41 0.53 -1.18
CA GLY A 183 1.82 0.61 -1.60
C GLY A 183 2.24 -0.57 -2.48
N ALA A 184 1.79 -1.79 -2.18
CA ALA A 184 2.00 -2.96 -3.03
C ALA A 184 1.27 -2.81 -4.38
N LEU A 185 0.01 -2.35 -4.37
CA LEU A 185 -0.73 -2.05 -5.59
C LEU A 185 -0.02 -1.02 -6.47
N SER A 186 0.61 -0.01 -5.86
CA SER A 186 1.40 0.99 -6.60
C SER A 186 2.65 0.41 -7.23
N VAL A 187 3.34 -0.51 -6.55
CA VAL A 187 4.51 -1.23 -7.10
C VAL A 187 4.09 -2.10 -8.29
N LEU A 188 3.04 -2.91 -8.15
CA LEU A 188 2.53 -3.77 -9.21
C LEU A 188 2.14 -2.97 -10.45
N ARG A 189 1.42 -1.85 -10.29
CA ARG A 189 1.08 -0.97 -11.40
C ARG A 189 2.31 -0.42 -12.12
N ARG A 190 3.34 0.03 -11.39
CA ARG A 190 4.59 0.53 -11.99
C ARG A 190 5.35 -0.56 -12.75
N ALA A 191 5.29 -1.80 -12.27
CA ALA A 191 5.87 -2.96 -12.96
C ALA A 191 5.05 -3.39 -14.19
N GLY A 192 3.90 -2.76 -14.47
CA GLY A 192 3.00 -3.15 -15.56
C GLY A 192 2.26 -4.46 -15.28
N ALA A 193 2.18 -4.89 -14.03
CA ALA A 193 1.49 -6.09 -13.61
C ALA A 193 0.02 -5.81 -13.26
N HIS A 194 -0.80 -6.86 -13.32
CA HIS A 194 -2.20 -6.81 -12.96
C HIS A 194 -2.43 -7.45 -11.58
N ALA A 195 -2.85 -6.65 -10.60
CA ALA A 195 -3.31 -7.18 -9.33
C ALA A 195 -4.68 -7.84 -9.51
N ALA A 196 -4.80 -9.12 -9.21
CA ALA A 196 -6.04 -9.89 -9.28
C ALA A 196 -6.56 -10.13 -7.86
N ALA A 197 -7.70 -9.49 -7.55
CA ALA A 197 -8.34 -9.61 -6.24
C ALA A 197 -8.90 -11.02 -6.02
N VAL A 198 -8.60 -11.61 -4.87
CA VAL A 198 -9.13 -12.90 -4.43
C VAL A 198 -9.34 -12.89 -2.92
N ASP A 199 -10.33 -13.63 -2.45
CA ASP A 199 -10.46 -13.92 -1.02
C ASP A 199 -9.36 -14.91 -0.60
N LEU A 200 -8.28 -14.38 0.00
CA LEU A 200 -7.13 -15.18 0.44
C LEU A 200 -7.47 -16.11 1.60
N THR A 201 -8.60 -15.96 2.27
CA THR A 201 -9.04 -16.84 3.37
C THR A 201 -9.78 -18.07 2.86
N SER A 202 -10.15 -18.10 1.57
CA SER A 202 -10.88 -19.20 0.94
C SER A 202 -9.94 -20.07 0.09
N PRO A 203 -9.58 -21.29 0.53
CA PRO A 203 -8.69 -22.20 -0.24
C PRO A 203 -9.19 -22.44 -1.66
N GLY A 204 -10.50 -22.69 -1.84
CA GLY A 204 -11.09 -22.94 -3.15
C GLY A 204 -11.07 -21.71 -4.07
N ALA A 205 -11.24 -20.50 -3.52
CA ALA A 205 -11.13 -19.27 -4.31
C ALA A 205 -9.68 -19.04 -4.78
N VAL A 206 -8.70 -19.31 -3.91
CA VAL A 206 -7.28 -19.18 -4.23
C VAL A 206 -6.86 -20.20 -5.28
N ALA A 207 -7.19 -21.49 -5.10
CA ALA A 207 -6.88 -22.54 -6.07
C ALA A 207 -7.48 -22.23 -7.46
N GLY A 208 -8.77 -21.89 -7.50
CA GLY A 208 -9.43 -21.52 -8.75
C GLY A 208 -8.86 -20.26 -9.42
N ALA A 209 -8.37 -19.29 -8.61
CA ALA A 209 -7.68 -18.11 -9.14
C ALA A 209 -6.29 -18.46 -9.69
N ILE A 210 -5.53 -19.33 -9.02
CA ILE A 210 -4.23 -19.81 -9.50
C ILE A 210 -4.40 -20.52 -10.86
N ASP A 211 -5.34 -21.44 -10.95
CA ASP A 211 -5.62 -22.18 -12.20
C ASP A 211 -6.01 -21.26 -13.34
N ARG A 212 -6.87 -20.30 -13.05
CA ARG A 212 -7.40 -19.35 -14.04
C ARG A 212 -6.37 -18.36 -14.54
N TYR A 213 -5.58 -17.80 -13.64
CA TYR A 213 -4.73 -16.65 -13.92
C TYR A 213 -3.26 -17.00 -14.10
N ARG A 214 -2.80 -18.17 -13.63
CA ARG A 214 -1.38 -18.56 -13.61
C ARG A 214 -0.52 -17.41 -13.09
N PRO A 215 -0.72 -16.95 -11.85
CA PRO A 215 -0.07 -15.75 -11.34
C PRO A 215 1.43 -15.96 -11.15
N ALA A 216 2.20 -14.89 -11.30
CA ALA A 216 3.63 -14.87 -10.99
C ALA A 216 3.92 -14.98 -9.48
N ALA A 217 2.98 -14.50 -8.64
CA ALA A 217 3.08 -14.58 -7.20
C ALA A 217 1.70 -14.39 -6.53
N VAL A 218 1.62 -14.77 -5.24
CA VAL A 218 0.54 -14.41 -4.32
C VAL A 218 1.10 -13.45 -3.29
N PHE A 219 0.56 -12.22 -3.19
CA PHE A 219 0.89 -11.26 -2.15
C PHE A 219 -0.09 -11.36 -1.00
N ALA A 220 0.40 -11.69 0.18
CA ALA A 220 -0.40 -11.90 1.38
C ALA A 220 0.11 -11.08 2.56
N MET A 221 -0.74 -10.84 3.55
CA MET A 221 -0.41 -10.09 4.77
C MET A 221 -0.88 -10.88 5.99
N GLY A 222 0.01 -11.19 6.92
CA GLY A 222 -0.35 -11.88 8.16
C GLY A 222 -1.22 -11.03 9.10
N VAL A 223 -1.04 -9.71 9.07
CA VAL A 223 -1.97 -8.72 9.64
C VAL A 223 -2.34 -7.76 8.52
N GLU A 224 -3.60 -7.74 8.17
CA GLU A 224 -4.09 -7.00 7.01
C GLU A 224 -4.01 -5.47 7.19
N ASN A 225 -3.69 -4.78 6.12
CA ASN A 225 -3.81 -3.34 5.99
C ASN A 225 -4.73 -3.05 4.78
N PRO A 226 -5.92 -2.48 5.00
CA PRO A 226 -6.27 -1.54 6.07
C PRO A 226 -7.09 -2.11 7.23
N THR A 227 -7.56 -3.35 7.19
CA THR A 227 -8.59 -3.87 8.10
C THR A 227 -8.09 -4.14 9.53
N GLY A 228 -6.79 -4.46 9.68
CA GLY A 228 -6.21 -4.94 10.93
C GLY A 228 -6.69 -6.34 11.35
N ALA A 229 -7.30 -7.08 10.43
CA ALA A 229 -7.65 -8.48 10.65
C ALA A 229 -6.38 -9.36 10.68
N VAL A 230 -6.46 -10.48 11.38
CA VAL A 230 -5.43 -11.52 11.41
C VAL A 230 -6.04 -12.77 10.77
N PRO A 231 -5.96 -12.92 9.43
CA PRO A 231 -6.58 -14.03 8.72
C PRO A 231 -5.83 -15.33 8.94
N ASP A 232 -6.53 -16.47 8.86
CA ASP A 232 -5.90 -17.78 8.76
C ASP A 232 -5.49 -18.05 7.31
N LEU A 233 -4.18 -18.00 7.06
CA LEU A 233 -3.59 -18.18 5.74
C LEU A 233 -2.75 -19.47 5.63
N ARG A 234 -2.83 -20.39 6.61
CA ARG A 234 -2.00 -21.60 6.67
C ARG A 234 -2.21 -22.57 5.51
N HIS A 235 -3.26 -22.41 4.71
CA HIS A 235 -3.47 -23.18 3.48
C HIS A 235 -2.70 -22.64 2.26
N LEU A 236 -2.27 -21.37 2.28
CA LEU A 236 -1.53 -20.78 1.14
C LEU A 236 -0.21 -21.51 0.83
N PRO A 237 0.62 -21.90 1.82
CA PRO A 237 1.83 -22.68 1.60
C PRO A 237 1.63 -24.00 0.84
N GLU A 238 0.57 -24.74 1.13
CA GLU A 238 0.25 -26.00 0.43
C GLU A 238 -0.15 -25.72 -1.02
N LEU A 239 -1.08 -24.80 -1.23
CA LEU A 239 -1.52 -24.42 -2.58
C LEU A 239 -0.36 -23.83 -3.42
N ALA A 240 0.51 -23.02 -2.80
CA ALA A 240 1.66 -22.46 -3.49
C ALA A 240 2.65 -23.53 -3.96
N ARG A 241 2.89 -24.55 -3.12
CA ARG A 241 3.74 -25.69 -3.46
C ARG A 241 3.13 -26.56 -4.55
N GLU A 242 1.82 -26.86 -4.49
CA GLU A 242 1.12 -27.67 -5.47
C GLU A 242 1.13 -27.04 -6.88
N HIS A 243 1.11 -25.71 -6.94
CA HIS A 243 1.01 -24.98 -8.21
C HIS A 243 2.32 -24.28 -8.63
N ASP A 244 3.42 -24.47 -7.89
CA ASP A 244 4.73 -23.82 -8.13
C ASP A 244 4.63 -22.28 -8.22
N VAL A 245 3.93 -21.67 -7.25
CA VAL A 245 3.71 -20.21 -7.18
C VAL A 245 4.40 -19.64 -5.95
N VAL A 246 5.16 -18.56 -6.12
CA VAL A 246 5.88 -17.89 -5.01
C VAL A 246 4.91 -17.09 -4.16
N LEU A 247 5.04 -17.22 -2.83
CA LEU A 247 4.37 -16.35 -1.86
C LEU A 247 5.26 -15.13 -1.55
N VAL A 248 4.67 -13.94 -1.51
CA VAL A 248 5.26 -12.73 -0.96
C VAL A 248 4.45 -12.33 0.26
N GLU A 249 4.99 -12.58 1.44
CA GLU A 249 4.33 -12.28 2.71
C GLU A 249 4.81 -10.95 3.28
N ASP A 250 3.94 -9.95 3.36
CA ASP A 250 4.20 -8.70 4.09
C ASP A 250 3.90 -8.89 5.58
N ARG A 251 4.96 -8.95 6.38
CA ARG A 251 4.92 -9.07 7.84
C ARG A 251 5.15 -7.75 8.58
N THR A 252 5.06 -6.62 7.89
CA THR A 252 5.30 -5.29 8.45
C THR A 252 4.48 -5.01 9.71
N LEU A 253 3.26 -5.55 9.79
CA LEU A 253 2.35 -5.39 10.92
C LEU A 253 2.31 -6.64 11.84
N ALA A 254 3.01 -7.72 11.53
CA ALA A 254 2.89 -8.98 12.25
C ALA A 254 3.24 -8.90 13.75
N ALA A 255 4.11 -7.97 14.14
CA ALA A 255 4.42 -7.70 15.54
C ALA A 255 3.36 -6.82 16.24
N VAL A 256 2.45 -6.17 15.49
CA VAL A 256 1.45 -5.25 16.03
C VAL A 256 0.11 -5.97 16.12
N VAL A 257 0.01 -6.89 17.08
CA VAL A 257 -1.20 -7.66 17.38
C VAL A 257 -1.75 -7.20 18.73
N HIS A 258 -3.04 -6.89 18.76
CA HIS A 258 -3.74 -6.41 19.95
C HIS A 258 -4.43 -7.54 20.71
N GLU A 259 -4.85 -8.58 19.98
CA GLU A 259 -5.61 -9.71 20.49
C GLU A 259 -5.10 -11.01 19.85
N GLY A 260 -4.88 -12.03 20.68
CA GLY A 260 -4.34 -13.32 20.22
C GLY A 260 -2.81 -13.34 20.10
N ALA A 261 -2.30 -14.32 19.36
CA ALA A 261 -0.89 -14.48 19.04
C ALA A 261 -0.54 -13.83 17.67
N PRO A 262 0.71 -13.39 17.47
CA PRO A 262 1.18 -13.03 16.14
C PRO A 262 0.97 -14.17 15.14
N PRO A 263 0.61 -13.86 13.88
CA PRO A 263 0.43 -14.90 12.86
C PRO A 263 1.73 -15.66 12.60
N GLU A 264 1.62 -16.96 12.41
CA GLU A 264 2.75 -17.80 12.03
C GLU A 264 3.29 -17.36 10.65
N PRO A 265 4.61 -17.25 10.47
CA PRO A 265 5.17 -16.95 9.16
C PRO A 265 4.82 -18.02 8.13
N LEU A 266 4.40 -17.63 6.93
CA LEU A 266 4.15 -18.57 5.84
C LEU A 266 5.45 -19.29 5.43
N ALA A 267 6.60 -18.63 5.57
CA ALA A 267 7.93 -19.22 5.37
C ALA A 267 8.23 -20.38 6.33
N ALA A 268 7.62 -20.45 7.51
CA ALA A 268 7.76 -21.59 8.41
C ALA A 268 7.14 -22.87 7.83
N LEU A 269 6.12 -22.72 6.98
CA LEU A 269 5.38 -23.82 6.34
C LEU A 269 5.84 -24.08 4.90
N HIS A 270 6.42 -23.09 4.22
CA HIS A 270 6.92 -23.19 2.83
C HIS A 270 8.18 -22.33 2.62
N PRO A 271 9.31 -22.69 3.25
CA PRO A 271 10.52 -21.86 3.21
C PRO A 271 11.12 -21.72 1.80
N GLU A 272 10.99 -22.75 0.96
CA GLU A 272 11.54 -22.80 -0.39
C GLU A 272 10.78 -21.94 -1.42
N GLY A 273 9.56 -21.52 -1.12
CA GLY A 273 8.70 -20.75 -2.04
C GLY A 273 8.15 -19.45 -1.45
N THR A 274 8.70 -18.97 -0.32
CA THR A 274 8.18 -17.76 0.33
C THR A 274 9.27 -16.68 0.42
N ILE A 275 8.92 -15.46 -0.02
CA ILE A 275 9.66 -14.23 0.29
C ILE A 275 8.92 -13.51 1.41
N THR A 276 9.58 -13.31 2.53
CA THR A 276 9.06 -12.55 3.68
C THR A 276 9.58 -11.13 3.65
N VAL A 277 8.69 -10.16 3.83
CA VAL A 277 9.02 -8.73 3.92
C VAL A 277 8.78 -8.23 5.33
N GLY A 278 9.81 -7.71 5.98
CA GLY A 278 9.74 -7.16 7.32
C GLY A 278 10.07 -5.67 7.40
N SER A 279 9.71 -5.01 8.51
CA SER A 279 10.02 -3.60 8.73
C SER A 279 10.01 -3.22 10.20
N LEU A 280 10.92 -2.32 10.60
CA LEU A 280 10.94 -1.71 11.93
C LEU A 280 10.04 -0.48 12.05
N SER A 281 9.41 -0.03 10.97
CA SER A 281 8.64 1.22 10.92
C SER A 281 7.42 1.25 11.84
N LYS A 282 6.91 0.09 12.28
CA LYS A 282 5.68 0.01 13.07
C LYS A 282 5.92 -0.23 14.55
N VAL A 283 7.11 -0.73 14.89
CA VAL A 283 7.53 -1.02 16.27
C VAL A 283 8.54 0.00 16.80
N LEU A 284 9.37 0.55 15.92
CA LEU A 284 10.29 1.64 16.26
C LEU A 284 9.80 2.96 15.63
N TRP A 285 10.32 3.29 14.47
CA TRP A 285 9.97 4.55 13.79
C TRP A 285 10.23 4.45 12.29
N GLY A 286 9.29 4.97 11.48
CA GLY A 286 9.37 4.93 10.03
C GLY A 286 10.54 5.71 9.42
N GLY A 287 11.03 6.75 10.12
CA GLY A 287 12.17 7.56 9.69
C GLY A 287 13.52 6.83 9.70
N LEU A 288 13.65 5.71 10.39
CA LEU A 288 14.85 4.87 10.33
C LEU A 288 15.09 4.29 8.94
N ARG A 289 14.04 4.08 8.15
CA ARG A 289 14.10 3.47 6.83
C ARG A 289 14.81 2.10 6.84
N VAL A 290 14.45 1.25 7.79
CA VAL A 290 14.97 -0.12 7.93
C VAL A 290 13.84 -1.13 7.79
N GLY A 291 14.02 -2.05 6.85
CA GLY A 291 13.24 -3.25 6.62
C GLY A 291 14.16 -4.38 6.20
N TRP A 292 13.59 -5.52 5.87
CA TRP A 292 14.38 -6.67 5.38
C TRP A 292 13.54 -7.59 4.51
N LEU A 293 14.24 -8.41 3.74
CA LEU A 293 13.72 -9.55 3.03
C LEU A 293 14.35 -10.82 3.55
N GLU A 294 13.56 -11.87 3.66
CA GLU A 294 13.97 -13.24 3.92
C GLU A 294 13.46 -14.09 2.76
N ALA A 295 14.32 -14.89 2.17
CA ALA A 295 13.98 -15.71 1.00
C ALA A 295 14.92 -16.91 0.89
N PRO A 296 14.49 -18.01 0.21
CA PRO A 296 15.40 -19.12 -0.10
C PRO A 296 16.53 -18.69 -1.03
N GLU A 297 17.68 -19.40 -0.95
CA GLU A 297 18.93 -19.02 -1.62
C GLU A 297 18.81 -18.62 -3.10
N PRO A 298 18.13 -19.35 -3.98
CA PRO A 298 18.03 -18.92 -5.38
C PRO A 298 17.32 -17.57 -5.57
N LEU A 299 16.33 -17.26 -4.73
CA LEU A 299 15.62 -15.97 -4.76
C LEU A 299 16.42 -14.90 -4.04
N LEU A 300 17.08 -15.21 -2.92
CA LEU A 300 17.88 -14.27 -2.16
C LEU A 300 19.02 -13.69 -3.02
N ALA A 301 19.75 -14.53 -3.75
CA ALA A 301 20.82 -14.08 -4.65
C ALA A 301 20.31 -13.07 -5.69
N ARG A 302 19.15 -13.33 -6.32
CA ARG A 302 18.53 -12.40 -7.27
C ARG A 302 18.05 -11.11 -6.61
N LEU A 303 17.55 -11.18 -5.37
CA LEU A 303 17.14 -10.01 -4.61
C LEU A 303 18.33 -9.13 -4.22
N VAL A 304 19.48 -9.75 -3.88
CA VAL A 304 20.73 -9.03 -3.60
C VAL A 304 21.22 -8.30 -4.85
N GLU A 305 21.24 -8.97 -6.01
CA GLU A 305 21.60 -8.34 -7.29
C GLU A 305 20.68 -7.14 -7.60
N ALA A 306 19.36 -7.33 -7.52
CA ALA A 306 18.40 -6.26 -7.73
C ALA A 306 18.54 -5.09 -6.73
N LYS A 307 18.95 -5.37 -5.49
CA LYS A 307 19.24 -4.36 -4.47
C LYS A 307 20.49 -3.57 -4.78
N LEU A 308 21.57 -4.25 -5.18
CA LEU A 308 22.81 -3.60 -5.61
C LEU A 308 22.57 -2.63 -6.77
N ASP A 309 21.78 -3.03 -7.75
CA ASP A 309 21.40 -2.18 -8.88
C ASP A 309 20.49 -1.01 -8.47
N ALA A 310 19.69 -1.17 -7.41
CA ALA A 310 18.74 -0.14 -6.99
C ALA A 310 19.39 0.98 -6.16
N ASP A 311 20.26 0.63 -5.19
CA ASP A 311 20.81 1.61 -4.24
C ASP A 311 22.13 1.20 -3.57
N LEU A 312 22.80 0.15 -4.07
CA LEU A 312 24.05 -0.43 -3.56
C LEU A 312 23.91 -1.06 -2.16
N ALA A 313 23.44 -0.30 -1.17
CA ALA A 313 23.25 -0.77 0.21
C ALA A 313 22.32 0.15 0.99
N THR A 314 21.70 -0.37 2.03
CA THR A 314 20.96 0.44 3.03
C THR A 314 21.96 1.17 3.93
N SER A 315 21.62 2.40 4.34
CA SER A 315 22.45 3.26 5.22
C SER A 315 23.00 2.49 6.44
N ALA A 316 24.32 2.39 6.55
CA ALA A 316 24.98 1.77 7.70
C ALA A 316 24.64 2.46 9.03
N VAL A 317 24.53 3.79 9.01
CA VAL A 317 24.15 4.59 10.20
C VAL A 317 22.74 4.22 10.67
N SER A 318 21.77 4.12 9.75
CA SER A 318 20.41 3.74 10.11
C SER A 318 20.34 2.33 10.66
N GLN A 319 21.11 1.39 10.10
CA GLN A 319 21.14 0.00 10.55
C GLN A 319 21.73 -0.14 11.95
N ARG A 320 22.82 0.56 12.24
CA ARG A 320 23.43 0.56 13.57
C ARG A 320 22.51 1.14 14.63
N LEU A 321 21.94 2.33 14.31
CA LEU A 321 20.95 2.94 15.20
C LEU A 321 19.75 2.03 15.44
N ALA A 322 19.28 1.34 14.39
CA ALA A 322 18.17 0.39 14.52
C ALA A 322 18.51 -0.79 15.43
N ALA A 323 19.73 -1.34 15.35
CA ALA A 323 20.20 -2.40 16.24
C ALA A 323 20.21 -1.94 17.70
N ASP A 324 20.77 -0.77 17.99
CA ASP A 324 20.80 -0.19 19.34
C ASP A 324 19.39 0.08 19.88
N LEU A 325 18.49 0.60 19.04
CA LEU A 325 17.10 0.85 19.43
C LEU A 325 16.33 -0.44 19.71
N LEU A 326 16.56 -1.51 18.95
CA LEU A 326 15.93 -2.83 19.19
C LEU A 326 16.33 -3.41 20.55
N GLU A 327 17.60 -3.29 20.94
CA GLU A 327 18.07 -3.75 22.23
C GLU A 327 17.45 -2.98 23.40
N LEU A 328 17.30 -1.66 23.24
CA LEU A 328 16.81 -0.78 24.31
C LEU A 328 15.29 -0.75 24.44
N ASN A 329 14.58 -1.09 23.37
CA ASN A 329 13.13 -0.87 23.28
C ASN A 329 12.39 -2.16 22.93
N PRO A 330 12.14 -3.04 23.92
CA PRO A 330 11.27 -4.18 23.70
C PRO A 330 9.87 -3.69 23.29
N PRO A 331 9.19 -4.36 22.32
CA PRO A 331 7.97 -3.85 21.72
C PRO A 331 6.76 -3.77 22.67
N GLY A 332 6.75 -4.54 23.77
CA GLY A 332 5.60 -4.67 24.67
C GLY A 332 4.99 -3.35 25.17
N PRO A 333 5.78 -2.42 25.73
CA PRO A 333 5.23 -1.13 26.20
C PRO A 333 4.57 -0.31 25.11
N TRP A 334 5.16 -0.26 23.91
CA TRP A 334 4.60 0.42 22.74
C TRP A 334 3.31 -0.24 22.28
N LEU A 335 3.26 -1.56 22.18
CA LEU A 335 2.07 -2.31 21.77
C LEU A 335 0.91 -2.09 22.76
N ALA A 336 1.19 -2.04 24.05
CA ALA A 336 0.19 -1.74 25.07
C ALA A 336 -0.36 -0.30 24.91
N GLU A 337 0.50 0.67 24.60
CA GLU A 337 0.08 2.05 24.36
C GLU A 337 -0.79 2.16 23.10
N ILE A 338 -0.40 1.54 22.00
CA ILE A 338 -1.17 1.54 20.75
C ILE A 338 -2.54 0.90 20.94
N ARG A 339 -2.63 -0.18 21.73
CA ARG A 339 -3.91 -0.78 22.08
C ARG A 339 -4.81 0.20 22.83
N ARG A 340 -4.28 0.93 23.81
CA ARG A 340 -5.03 1.97 24.54
C ARG A 340 -5.51 3.08 23.61
N ARG A 341 -4.67 3.53 22.66
CA ARG A 341 -5.04 4.55 21.66
C ARG A 341 -6.16 4.05 20.74
N ARG A 342 -6.08 2.80 20.28
CA ARG A 342 -7.13 2.13 19.49
C ARG A 342 -8.48 2.20 20.22
N ASP A 343 -8.52 1.73 21.46
CA ASP A 343 -9.75 1.60 22.23
C ASP A 343 -10.36 2.98 22.53
N ARG A 344 -9.53 3.95 22.93
CA ARG A 344 -9.97 5.33 23.16
C ARG A 344 -10.49 5.99 21.88
N PHE A 345 -9.77 5.86 20.78
CA PHE A 345 -10.16 6.45 19.48
C PHE A 345 -11.47 5.84 18.97
N ALA A 346 -11.62 4.53 19.04
CA ALA A 346 -12.85 3.85 18.67
C ALA A 346 -14.05 4.32 19.53
N ALA A 347 -13.88 4.45 20.85
CA ALA A 347 -14.91 4.97 21.74
C ALA A 347 -15.30 6.43 21.41
N ALA A 348 -14.31 7.29 21.13
CA ALA A 348 -14.54 8.69 20.77
C ALA A 348 -15.30 8.82 19.42
N LEU A 349 -14.93 8.01 18.42
CA LEU A 349 -15.65 7.95 17.15
C LEU A 349 -17.09 7.47 17.33
N ALA A 350 -17.32 6.40 18.11
CA ALA A 350 -18.67 5.88 18.37
C ALA A 350 -19.59 6.92 19.03
N ALA A 351 -19.04 7.73 19.94
CA ALA A 351 -19.79 8.77 20.64
C ALA A 351 -20.17 9.97 19.73
N ARG A 352 -19.26 10.36 18.80
CA ARG A 352 -19.42 11.57 17.99
C ARG A 352 -19.99 11.30 16.59
N LEU A 353 -19.78 10.09 16.05
CA LEU A 353 -20.14 9.67 14.70
C LEU A 353 -20.88 8.34 14.72
N PRO A 354 -22.03 8.24 15.39
CA PRO A 354 -22.74 6.96 15.63
C PRO A 354 -23.28 6.30 14.36
N ALA A 355 -23.33 7.03 13.23
CA ALA A 355 -23.72 6.47 11.94
C ALA A 355 -22.57 5.67 11.28
N TRP A 356 -21.33 5.84 11.74
CA TRP A 356 -20.17 5.13 11.19
C TRP A 356 -20.06 3.75 11.85
N SER A 357 -19.49 2.80 11.11
CA SER A 357 -19.34 1.43 11.62
C SER A 357 -17.98 0.84 11.25
N TRP A 358 -17.45 0.00 12.13
CA TRP A 358 -16.19 -0.72 11.93
C TRP A 358 -16.17 -1.98 12.80
N THR A 359 -15.32 -2.92 12.43
CA THR A 359 -14.89 -4.00 13.31
C THR A 359 -13.63 -3.55 14.05
N LEU A 360 -13.56 -3.76 15.36
CA LEU A 360 -12.36 -3.42 16.13
C LEU A 360 -11.20 -4.30 15.64
N PRO A 361 -10.07 -3.72 15.17
CA PRO A 361 -9.01 -4.49 14.57
C PRO A 361 -8.25 -5.33 15.60
N ALA A 362 -7.97 -6.59 15.27
CA ALA A 362 -7.15 -7.47 16.08
C ALA A 362 -5.65 -7.13 16.03
N GLY A 363 -5.23 -6.37 15.03
CA GLY A 363 -3.85 -5.91 14.85
C GLY A 363 -3.74 -4.60 14.06
N GLY A 364 -2.52 -4.18 13.77
CA GLY A 364 -2.25 -2.99 12.98
C GLY A 364 -2.39 -1.67 13.73
N LEU A 365 -2.44 -0.58 12.98
CA LEU A 365 -2.42 0.81 13.51
C LEU A 365 -3.62 1.64 13.05
N SER A 366 -4.66 1.01 12.46
CA SER A 366 -5.77 1.74 11.83
C SER A 366 -7.11 1.06 12.05
N LEU A 367 -8.18 1.86 12.09
CA LEU A 367 -9.55 1.42 11.92
C LEU A 367 -9.92 1.44 10.43
N TRP A 368 -10.71 0.45 10.00
CA TRP A 368 -11.34 0.39 8.68
C TRP A 368 -12.81 0.72 8.82
N VAL A 369 -13.15 1.97 8.58
CA VAL A 369 -14.44 2.57 8.95
C VAL A 369 -15.33 2.69 7.73
N ARG A 370 -16.59 2.27 7.86
CA ARG A 370 -17.63 2.43 6.85
C ARG A 370 -18.44 3.69 7.11
N LEU A 371 -18.63 4.50 6.07
CA LEU A 371 -19.46 5.70 6.05
C LEU A 371 -20.69 5.44 5.16
N PRO A 372 -21.91 5.42 5.71
CA PRO A 372 -23.10 5.10 4.93
C PRO A 372 -23.44 6.22 3.94
N GLY A 373 -23.67 5.87 2.68
CA GLY A 373 -24.19 6.78 1.66
C GLY A 373 -23.22 7.86 1.15
N VAL A 374 -21.94 7.79 1.50
CA VAL A 374 -20.94 8.81 1.16
C VAL A 374 -19.82 8.21 0.34
N ASP A 375 -19.39 8.90 -0.71
CA ASP A 375 -18.17 8.62 -1.44
C ASP A 375 -16.97 9.16 -0.64
N THR A 376 -16.13 8.25 -0.16
CA THR A 376 -15.02 8.59 0.74
C THR A 376 -13.85 9.30 0.05
N ASP A 377 -13.73 9.24 -1.28
CA ASP A 377 -12.74 10.05 -2.01
C ASP A 377 -13.09 11.54 -1.87
N ARG A 378 -14.38 11.88 -2.04
CA ARG A 378 -14.87 13.25 -1.83
C ARG A 378 -14.84 13.67 -0.37
N PHE A 379 -15.21 12.74 0.53
CA PHE A 379 -15.16 13.04 1.96
C PHE A 379 -13.74 13.30 2.45
N ALA A 380 -12.72 12.66 1.88
CA ALA A 380 -11.33 12.90 2.23
C ALA A 380 -10.87 14.33 1.88
N GLU A 381 -11.40 14.91 0.79
CA GLU A 381 -11.17 16.32 0.43
C GLU A 381 -11.81 17.25 1.47
N LEU A 382 -13.09 17.02 1.79
CA LEU A 382 -13.83 17.79 2.79
C LEU A 382 -13.19 17.70 4.19
N ALA A 383 -12.80 16.49 4.61
CA ALA A 383 -12.10 16.29 5.88
C ALA A 383 -10.80 17.09 5.97
N ARG A 384 -10.07 17.22 4.84
CA ARG A 384 -8.85 18.03 4.76
C ARG A 384 -9.12 19.52 4.95
N GLU A 385 -10.22 20.05 4.41
CA GLU A 385 -10.64 21.44 4.62
C GLU A 385 -10.92 21.72 6.11
N HIS A 386 -11.36 20.70 6.86
CA HIS A 386 -11.53 20.75 8.30
C HIS A 386 -10.25 20.40 9.09
N GLY A 387 -9.09 20.26 8.43
CA GLY A 387 -7.79 20.07 9.07
C GLY A 387 -7.45 18.63 9.45
N VAL A 388 -8.15 17.62 8.89
CA VAL A 388 -7.84 16.22 9.11
C VAL A 388 -7.61 15.48 7.79
N ALA A 389 -6.45 14.81 7.65
CA ALA A 389 -6.18 13.95 6.51
C ALA A 389 -6.62 12.52 6.81
N VAL A 390 -7.34 11.89 5.88
CA VAL A 390 -7.82 10.50 5.96
C VAL A 390 -7.45 9.74 4.68
N ALA A 391 -7.40 8.41 4.74
CA ALA A 391 -7.12 7.60 3.55
C ALA A 391 -8.42 6.97 3.02
N PRO A 392 -8.88 7.34 1.82
CA PRO A 392 -10.08 6.76 1.22
C PRO A 392 -9.88 5.29 0.85
N GLY A 393 -10.96 4.53 0.89
CA GLY A 393 -10.94 3.08 0.72
C GLY A 393 -10.54 2.63 -0.68
N SER A 394 -10.80 3.44 -1.70
CA SER A 394 -10.39 3.18 -3.09
C SER A 394 -8.90 2.92 -3.25
N LEU A 395 -8.04 3.47 -2.38
CA LEU A 395 -6.59 3.27 -2.38
C LEU A 395 -6.15 1.84 -2.04
N PHE A 396 -7.03 1.05 -1.44
CA PHE A 396 -6.75 -0.29 -0.92
C PHE A 396 -7.37 -1.40 -1.76
N SER A 397 -7.89 -1.06 -2.94
CA SER A 397 -8.48 -2.01 -3.89
C SER A 397 -7.79 -1.93 -5.25
N PRO A 398 -7.52 -3.06 -5.91
CA PRO A 398 -7.03 -3.07 -7.29
C PRO A 398 -7.94 -2.31 -8.26
N ASP A 399 -9.24 -2.37 -8.02
CA ASP A 399 -10.30 -1.83 -8.90
C ASP A 399 -10.91 -0.53 -8.36
N GLY A 400 -10.34 0.08 -7.30
CA GLY A 400 -10.86 1.30 -6.69
C GLY A 400 -12.21 1.14 -5.98
N ARG A 401 -12.54 -0.09 -5.52
CA ARG A 401 -13.72 -0.38 -4.68
C ARG A 401 -13.59 0.23 -3.28
N HIS A 402 -14.50 -0.09 -2.38
CA HIS A 402 -14.51 0.40 -0.99
C HIS A 402 -14.64 1.92 -0.86
N ARG A 403 -15.35 2.56 -1.81
CA ARG A 403 -15.60 4.01 -1.81
C ARG A 403 -16.53 4.46 -0.68
N ASP A 404 -17.08 3.53 0.10
CA ASP A 404 -17.84 3.78 1.33
C ASP A 404 -16.99 3.62 2.60
N ARG A 405 -15.64 3.50 2.47
CA ARG A 405 -14.75 3.21 3.59
C ARG A 405 -13.57 4.17 3.69
N LEU A 406 -13.12 4.37 4.93
CA LEU A 406 -11.90 5.10 5.27
C LEU A 406 -10.96 4.24 6.09
N ARG A 407 -9.66 4.39 5.88
CA ARG A 407 -8.66 3.98 6.85
C ARG A 407 -8.28 5.17 7.73
N LEU A 408 -8.43 5.01 9.05
CA LEU A 408 -8.12 6.02 10.05
C LEU A 408 -7.05 5.48 11.00
N SER A 409 -5.87 6.10 11.00
CA SER A 409 -4.78 5.73 11.92
C SER A 409 -5.09 6.17 13.34
N PHE A 410 -4.84 5.27 14.32
CA PHE A 410 -4.89 5.61 15.75
C PHE A 410 -3.49 5.70 16.39
N ALA A 411 -2.45 5.78 15.58
CA ALA A 411 -1.07 5.86 16.07
C ALA A 411 -0.68 7.25 16.61
N LEU A 412 -1.44 8.29 16.29
CA LEU A 412 -1.20 9.65 16.79
C LEU A 412 -1.31 9.77 18.30
N PRO A 413 -0.69 10.79 18.92
CA PRO A 413 -0.91 11.14 20.31
C PRO A 413 -2.40 11.38 20.63
N PRO A 414 -2.85 11.08 21.86
CA PRO A 414 -4.27 11.13 22.22
C PRO A 414 -4.94 12.49 22.00
N ASP A 415 -4.25 13.61 22.26
CA ASP A 415 -4.77 14.95 22.03
C ASP A 415 -4.99 15.27 20.55
N LEU A 416 -4.14 14.73 19.65
CA LEU A 416 -4.33 14.84 18.20
C LEU A 416 -5.48 13.98 17.72
N LEU A 417 -5.68 12.79 18.31
CA LEU A 417 -6.82 11.93 18.00
C LEU A 417 -8.14 12.58 18.40
N ASP A 418 -8.22 13.20 19.57
CA ASP A 418 -9.42 13.92 20.03
C ASP A 418 -9.77 15.11 19.12
N ARG A 419 -8.75 15.86 18.68
CA ARG A 419 -8.93 16.95 17.68
C ARG A 419 -9.39 16.40 16.32
N ALA A 420 -8.82 15.29 15.89
CA ALA A 420 -9.21 14.64 14.64
C ALA A 420 -10.68 14.19 14.66
N VAL A 421 -11.15 13.59 15.77
CA VAL A 421 -12.56 13.19 15.91
C VAL A 421 -13.48 14.41 15.85
N THR A 422 -13.09 15.54 16.46
CA THR A 422 -13.87 16.78 16.40
C THR A 422 -13.96 17.33 14.98
N ALA A 423 -12.83 17.33 14.25
CA ALA A 423 -12.76 17.78 12.85
C ALA A 423 -13.56 16.86 11.91
N LEU A 424 -13.49 15.53 12.11
CA LEU A 424 -14.29 14.57 11.37
C LEU A 424 -15.79 14.74 11.59
N ALA A 425 -16.20 15.03 12.83
CA ALA A 425 -17.60 15.31 13.14
C ALA A 425 -18.09 16.59 12.44
N ALA A 426 -17.29 17.65 12.43
CA ALA A 426 -17.61 18.88 11.71
C ALA A 426 -17.70 18.69 10.19
N ALA A 427 -16.81 17.84 9.60
CA ALA A 427 -16.86 17.51 8.20
C ALA A 427 -18.06 16.59 7.83
N TRP A 428 -18.58 15.85 8.81
CA TRP A 428 -19.72 14.93 8.60
C TRP A 428 -21.07 15.61 8.68
N GLU A 429 -21.20 16.71 9.43
CA GLU A 429 -22.43 17.49 9.51
C GLU A 429 -22.70 18.13 8.14
N PRO A 430 -23.90 17.93 7.52
CA PRO A 430 -24.24 18.63 6.30
C PRO A 430 -24.29 20.13 6.56
N ALA A 431 -23.61 20.92 5.71
CA ALA A 431 -23.65 22.37 5.72
C ALA A 431 -25.07 22.91 5.44
#